data_cdd3f4cd7c05312baccfebf40ba0dedc
#
_entry.id   cdd3f4cd7c05312baccfebf40ba0dedc
#
_cell.length_a   1.000
_cell.length_b   1.000
_cell.length_c   1.000
_cell.angle_alpha   90.00
_cell.angle_beta   90.00
_cell.angle_gamma   90.00
#
_symmetry.space_group_name_H-M   'P 1'
#
loop_
_entity.id
_entity.type
_entity.pdbx_description
1 polymer ?
#
loop_
_entity_poly.entity_id
_entity_poly.type
_entity_poly.pdbx_seq_one_letter_code
_entity_poly.pdbx_strand_id
1 'polypeptide(L)'
;MKHITSIVLMVLLIVFFLSGCNKNDIIHLPDNEYNFETYDGINGIKNIEQLANNNVYPACLSYKFTYETDGGDILGYISVPIDCIQSKTPCKVMIYNRGGNNLGKIGALQDNDTAEICTEINRIVIASQYRGFNGESSKDEFGGSDINDVLKLIDLCENFAFADTDDLCMSGVSRGGMMTYICASKDSRIKRIIGISAPADLALCYNEREDMAKLLNNIIGGSPDAFPDRYKKRSALCWSEKLTVPTLIIHSRQDKQVSFGQAEQLAKEIENNNSNNLFKAYDDDIHGIHEEDIGIIKSRLNDPSK
;
A
#
# COMPACT_ATOMS: atom_id res chain seq x y z
N MET A 1 -59.54 5.62 1.27
CA MET A 1 -58.81 5.49 -0.02
C MET A 1 -58.17 6.83 -0.39
N LYS A 2 -57.07 7.17 0.16
CA LYS A 2 -56.16 8.29 -0.19
C LYS A 2 -54.99 8.19 0.76
N HIS A 3 -53.87 7.60 0.39
CA HIS A 3 -52.49 7.72 0.94
C HIS A 3 -51.63 6.54 0.49
N ILE A 4 -51.52 6.30 -0.83
CA ILE A 4 -50.49 5.41 -1.41
C ILE A 4 -50.08 6.03 -2.76
N THR A 5 -49.53 7.23 -2.78
CA THR A 5 -49.01 7.84 -4.02
C THR A 5 -47.79 8.75 -3.83
N SER A 6 -47.12 8.71 -2.66
CA SER A 6 -45.96 9.60 -2.42
C SER A 6 -44.63 8.90 -2.23
N ILE A 7 -44.55 7.56 -2.23
CA ILE A 7 -43.29 6.83 -1.99
C ILE A 7 -42.69 6.27 -3.29
N VAL A 8 -43.48 6.18 -4.37
CA VAL A 8 -43.01 5.62 -5.66
C VAL A 8 -42.29 6.65 -6.54
N LEU A 9 -42.43 7.97 -6.24
CA LEU A 9 -41.86 9.03 -7.08
C LEU A 9 -40.39 9.40 -6.70
N MET A 10 -39.87 8.93 -5.57
CA MET A 10 -38.52 9.24 -5.11
C MET A 10 -37.47 8.19 -5.52
N VAL A 11 -37.93 6.99 -5.89
CA VAL A 11 -37.03 5.91 -6.36
C VAL A 11 -36.83 5.95 -7.89
N LEU A 12 -37.70 6.64 -8.64
CA LEU A 12 -37.59 6.72 -10.10
C LEU A 12 -36.72 7.88 -10.60
N LEU A 13 -36.25 8.78 -9.72
CA LEU A 13 -35.34 9.87 -10.09
C LEU A 13 -33.88 9.50 -10.03
N ILE A 14 -33.53 8.34 -9.43
CA ILE A 14 -32.14 7.85 -9.34
C ILE A 14 -31.77 6.96 -10.55
N VAL A 15 -32.76 6.44 -11.29
CA VAL A 15 -32.53 5.51 -12.42
C VAL A 15 -32.39 6.23 -13.77
N PHE A 16 -32.71 7.52 -13.86
CA PHE A 16 -32.68 8.25 -15.15
C PHE A 16 -31.39 9.04 -15.42
N PHE A 17 -30.39 9.01 -14.51
CA PHE A 17 -29.05 9.63 -14.74
C PHE A 17 -27.96 8.64 -15.19
N LEU A 18 -28.28 7.34 -15.38
CA LEU A 18 -27.29 6.34 -15.78
C LEU A 18 -27.27 5.98 -17.28
N SER A 19 -28.02 6.67 -18.12
CA SER A 19 -28.11 6.34 -19.58
C SER A 19 -27.53 7.41 -20.51
N GLY A 20 -26.40 8.02 -20.11
CA GLY A 20 -25.76 9.04 -20.94
C GLY A 20 -24.29 9.32 -20.61
N CYS A 21 -23.65 8.58 -19.71
CA CYS A 21 -22.23 8.80 -19.44
C CYS A 21 -21.38 8.27 -20.59
N ASN A 22 -20.72 9.16 -21.30
CA ASN A 22 -19.61 8.85 -22.19
C ASN A 22 -18.53 8.10 -21.37
N LYS A 23 -17.91 7.09 -21.96
CA LYS A 23 -16.92 6.21 -21.31
C LYS A 23 -15.66 6.91 -20.76
N ASN A 24 -15.59 8.24 -20.76
CA ASN A 24 -14.43 9.04 -20.35
C ASN A 24 -14.80 10.24 -19.46
N ASP A 25 -15.99 10.29 -18.85
CA ASP A 25 -16.34 11.43 -18.00
C ASP A 25 -15.57 11.34 -16.68
N ILE A 26 -14.63 12.27 -16.48
CA ILE A 26 -13.94 12.51 -15.21
C ILE A 26 -14.93 13.24 -14.30
N ILE A 27 -15.13 12.71 -13.09
CA ILE A 27 -15.96 13.38 -12.08
C ILE A 27 -15.13 14.52 -11.48
N HIS A 28 -15.54 15.78 -11.75
CA HIS A 28 -14.99 16.97 -11.11
C HIS A 28 -15.83 17.35 -9.89
N LEU A 29 -15.19 17.42 -8.72
CA LEU A 29 -15.79 17.97 -7.52
C LEU A 29 -15.42 19.47 -7.39
N PRO A 30 -16.22 20.29 -6.69
CA PRO A 30 -15.86 21.68 -6.45
C PRO A 30 -14.51 21.80 -5.73
N ASP A 31 -13.75 22.84 -6.05
CA ASP A 31 -12.50 23.16 -5.35
C ASP A 31 -12.76 23.33 -3.86
N ASN A 32 -12.20 22.43 -3.07
CA ASN A 32 -12.19 22.50 -1.62
C ASN A 32 -11.06 21.63 -1.06
N GLU A 33 -10.74 21.78 0.20
CA GLU A 33 -9.66 21.07 0.90
C GLU A 33 -9.84 19.54 0.92
N TYR A 34 -11.02 19.02 0.59
CA TYR A 34 -11.29 17.58 0.44
C TYR A 34 -11.10 17.07 -0.98
N ASN A 35 -10.73 17.95 -1.93
CA ASN A 35 -10.35 17.57 -3.29
C ASN A 35 -8.84 17.51 -3.41
N PHE A 36 -8.29 16.34 -3.77
CA PHE A 36 -6.84 16.14 -3.88
C PHE A 36 -6.18 17.07 -4.92
N GLU A 37 -6.88 17.47 -5.97
CA GLU A 37 -6.37 18.42 -6.99
C GLU A 37 -5.93 19.76 -6.39
N THR A 38 -6.53 20.17 -5.26
CA THR A 38 -6.18 21.45 -4.61
C THR A 38 -4.78 21.45 -3.99
N TYR A 39 -4.15 20.27 -3.86
CA TYR A 39 -2.80 20.13 -3.34
C TYR A 39 -1.70 20.24 -4.41
N ASP A 40 -2.04 20.46 -5.69
CA ASP A 40 -1.05 20.66 -6.75
C ASP A 40 -0.18 21.89 -6.45
N GLY A 41 1.13 21.71 -6.49
CA GLY A 41 2.11 22.75 -6.09
C GLY A 41 2.35 22.87 -4.58
N ILE A 42 1.67 22.08 -3.72
CA ILE A 42 1.78 22.15 -2.25
C ILE A 42 2.66 20.99 -1.74
N ASN A 43 3.58 21.29 -0.80
CA ASN A 43 4.44 20.30 -0.12
C ASN A 43 5.23 19.37 -1.07
N GLY A 44 5.58 19.87 -2.26
CA GLY A 44 6.31 19.10 -3.27
C GLY A 44 5.43 18.17 -4.12
N ILE A 45 4.11 18.24 -3.97
CA ILE A 45 3.15 17.54 -4.86
C ILE A 45 3.01 18.34 -6.15
N LYS A 46 3.00 17.65 -7.29
CA LYS A 46 2.85 18.26 -8.61
C LYS A 46 2.33 17.26 -9.64
N ASN A 47 1.86 17.78 -10.77
CA ASN A 47 1.36 16.98 -11.89
C ASN A 47 0.24 16.01 -11.47
N ILE A 48 -0.74 16.51 -10.71
CA ILE A 48 -1.90 15.72 -10.33
C ILE A 48 -2.75 15.47 -11.59
N GLU A 49 -3.06 14.20 -11.83
CA GLU A 49 -3.89 13.74 -12.92
C GLU A 49 -4.97 12.81 -12.36
N GLN A 50 -6.25 13.18 -12.51
CA GLN A 50 -7.36 12.31 -12.13
C GLN A 50 -7.46 11.14 -13.11
N LEU A 51 -7.58 9.93 -12.58
CA LEU A 51 -7.66 8.71 -13.38
C LEU A 51 -9.10 8.39 -13.77
N ALA A 52 -9.31 7.99 -15.03
CA ALA A 52 -10.63 7.67 -15.57
C ALA A 52 -11.09 6.25 -15.21
N ASN A 53 -11.00 5.87 -13.94
CA ASN A 53 -11.37 4.53 -13.44
C ASN A 53 -12.72 4.48 -12.71
N ASN A 54 -13.46 5.61 -12.65
CA ASN A 54 -14.74 5.75 -11.93
C ASN A 54 -15.82 4.77 -12.38
N ASN A 55 -15.77 4.32 -13.66
CA ASN A 55 -16.73 3.33 -14.17
C ASN A 55 -16.48 1.91 -13.61
N VAL A 56 -15.26 1.62 -13.18
CA VAL A 56 -14.87 0.32 -12.61
C VAL A 56 -14.92 0.38 -11.09
N TYR A 57 -14.46 1.46 -10.50
CA TYR A 57 -14.40 1.69 -9.05
C TYR A 57 -15.14 2.97 -8.65
N PRO A 58 -16.49 2.97 -8.74
CA PRO A 58 -17.29 4.18 -8.51
C PRO A 58 -17.31 4.66 -7.06
N ALA A 59 -16.76 3.89 -6.13
CA ALA A 59 -16.72 4.23 -4.71
C ALA A 59 -15.54 5.14 -4.33
N CYS A 60 -14.60 5.43 -5.23
CA CYS A 60 -13.45 6.28 -4.96
C CYS A 60 -13.10 7.20 -6.14
N LEU A 61 -12.41 8.31 -5.83
CA LEU A 61 -11.67 9.10 -6.80
C LEU A 61 -10.20 8.75 -6.73
N SER A 62 -9.58 8.54 -7.89
CA SER A 62 -8.21 8.10 -7.99
C SER A 62 -7.38 9.08 -8.79
N TYR A 63 -6.14 9.26 -8.36
CA TYR A 63 -5.21 10.19 -8.97
C TYR A 63 -3.83 9.57 -9.09
N LYS A 64 -3.14 9.96 -10.12
CA LYS A 64 -1.70 9.82 -10.29
C LYS A 64 -1.07 11.18 -10.06
N PHE A 65 0.05 11.23 -9.36
CA PHE A 65 0.74 12.48 -9.03
C PHE A 65 2.24 12.26 -8.91
N THR A 66 2.98 13.35 -8.91
CA THR A 66 4.41 13.35 -8.60
C THR A 66 4.64 14.04 -7.27
N TYR A 67 5.56 13.53 -6.46
CA TYR A 67 5.96 14.16 -5.20
C TYR A 67 7.47 14.16 -5.02
N GLU A 68 7.99 15.19 -4.36
CA GLU A 68 9.41 15.42 -4.17
C GLU A 68 9.96 14.70 -2.94
N THR A 69 11.08 14.02 -3.10
CA THR A 69 11.84 13.35 -2.04
C THR A 69 13.33 13.61 -2.19
N ASP A 70 14.15 13.08 -1.29
CA ASP A 70 15.63 13.07 -1.43
C ASP A 70 16.11 12.24 -2.64
N GLY A 71 15.26 11.38 -3.19
CA GLY A 71 15.49 10.62 -4.43
C GLY A 71 15.10 11.36 -5.70
N GLY A 72 14.53 12.57 -5.59
CA GLY A 72 13.97 13.37 -6.68
C GLY A 72 12.46 13.25 -6.76
N ASP A 73 11.92 13.44 -7.96
CA ASP A 73 10.50 13.37 -8.23
C ASP A 73 10.04 11.93 -8.37
N ILE A 74 9.13 11.51 -7.50
CA ILE A 74 8.62 10.14 -7.44
C ILE A 74 7.17 10.10 -7.89
N LEU A 75 6.83 9.12 -8.73
CA LEU A 75 5.46 8.87 -9.13
C LEU A 75 4.70 8.19 -8.00
N GLY A 76 3.56 8.74 -7.63
CA GLY A 76 2.63 8.21 -6.63
C GLY A 76 1.23 8.03 -7.19
N TYR A 77 0.44 7.23 -6.50
CA TYR A 77 -0.98 7.00 -6.75
C TYR A 77 -1.76 7.18 -5.44
N ILE A 78 -2.94 7.76 -5.52
CA ILE A 78 -3.85 7.88 -4.39
C ILE A 78 -5.28 7.64 -4.83
N SER A 79 -6.03 6.92 -4.00
CA SER A 79 -7.48 6.76 -4.15
C SER A 79 -8.17 7.17 -2.85
N VAL A 80 -9.18 8.04 -2.97
CA VAL A 80 -9.92 8.62 -1.84
C VAL A 80 -11.37 8.16 -1.93
N PRO A 81 -11.96 7.57 -0.86
CA PRO A 81 -13.36 7.20 -0.85
C PRO A 81 -14.28 8.41 -1.13
N ILE A 82 -15.26 8.26 -1.99
CA ILE A 82 -16.22 9.35 -2.32
C ILE A 82 -16.98 9.79 -1.07
N ASP A 83 -17.35 8.86 -0.19
CA ASP A 83 -18.04 9.18 1.06
C ASP A 83 -17.24 10.14 1.95
N CYS A 84 -15.90 9.98 1.99
CA CYS A 84 -15.00 10.88 2.70
C CYS A 84 -15.12 12.32 2.16
N ILE A 85 -15.09 12.46 0.84
CA ILE A 85 -15.13 13.75 0.16
C ILE A 85 -16.51 14.41 0.33
N GLN A 86 -17.59 13.65 0.15
CA GLN A 86 -18.96 14.14 0.22
C GLN A 86 -19.38 14.53 1.65
N SER A 87 -19.01 13.71 2.64
CA SER A 87 -19.32 13.98 4.04
C SER A 87 -18.42 15.03 4.67
N LYS A 88 -17.29 15.36 4.03
CA LYS A 88 -16.22 16.17 4.58
C LYS A 88 -15.73 15.66 5.95
N THR A 89 -15.63 14.33 6.05
CA THR A 89 -15.12 13.64 7.23
C THR A 89 -13.82 12.94 6.86
N PRO A 90 -12.70 13.18 7.58
CA PRO A 90 -11.43 12.54 7.28
C PRO A 90 -11.54 11.02 7.31
N CYS A 91 -10.98 10.36 6.31
CA CYS A 91 -10.93 8.91 6.23
C CYS A 91 -9.54 8.40 6.66
N LYS A 92 -9.54 7.23 7.29
CA LYS A 92 -8.31 6.53 7.68
C LYS A 92 -7.45 6.20 6.47
N VAL A 93 -6.14 6.16 6.68
CA VAL A 93 -5.15 5.99 5.62
C VAL A 93 -4.57 4.58 5.64
N MET A 94 -4.35 4.00 4.44
CA MET A 94 -3.46 2.89 4.20
C MET A 94 -2.39 3.31 3.19
N ILE A 95 -1.12 3.13 3.55
CA ILE A 95 -0.01 3.18 2.59
C ILE A 95 0.19 1.77 2.04
N TYR A 96 0.10 1.63 0.72
CA TYR A 96 0.33 0.36 0.04
C TYR A 96 1.70 0.33 -0.61
N ASN A 97 2.49 -0.67 -0.25
CA ASN A 97 3.82 -0.92 -0.78
C ASN A 97 3.76 -2.03 -1.84
N ARG A 98 4.05 -1.69 -3.10
CA ARG A 98 4.09 -2.65 -4.19
C ARG A 98 5.25 -3.62 -4.09
N GLY A 99 5.09 -4.79 -4.70
CA GLY A 99 6.16 -5.76 -4.88
C GLY A 99 7.12 -5.44 -6.03
N GLY A 100 7.92 -6.43 -6.42
CA GLY A 100 8.77 -6.40 -7.60
C GLY A 100 9.96 -5.45 -7.51
N ASN A 101 10.48 -5.03 -8.68
CA ASN A 101 11.66 -4.17 -8.80
C ASN A 101 11.58 -3.26 -10.03
N ASN A 102 12.38 -2.19 -10.05
CA ASN A 102 12.36 -1.21 -11.14
C ASN A 102 13.22 -1.60 -12.35
N LEU A 103 14.14 -2.55 -12.24
CA LEU A 103 14.98 -2.99 -13.35
C LEU A 103 14.16 -3.54 -14.52
N GLY A 104 13.11 -4.33 -14.22
CA GLY A 104 12.19 -4.87 -15.22
C GLY A 104 10.80 -4.27 -15.18
N LYS A 105 10.55 -3.22 -14.37
CA LYS A 105 9.22 -2.69 -14.04
C LYS A 105 8.25 -3.78 -13.53
N ILE A 106 8.81 -4.82 -12.89
CA ILE A 106 8.05 -5.93 -12.34
C ILE A 106 7.28 -5.44 -11.11
N GLY A 107 5.97 -5.72 -11.05
CA GLY A 107 5.10 -5.28 -9.96
C GLY A 107 4.87 -3.77 -9.91
N ALA A 108 5.07 -3.06 -11.03
CA ALA A 108 4.77 -1.64 -11.14
C ALA A 108 3.28 -1.39 -10.90
N LEU A 109 2.97 -0.35 -10.11
CA LEU A 109 1.59 0.08 -9.89
C LEU A 109 0.93 0.48 -11.21
N GLN A 110 -0.32 0.06 -11.35
CA GLN A 110 -1.21 0.41 -12.44
C GLN A 110 -2.27 1.40 -11.95
N ASP A 111 -2.96 2.06 -12.88
CA ASP A 111 -3.93 3.11 -12.59
C ASP A 111 -5.10 2.66 -11.69
N ASN A 112 -5.37 1.36 -11.61
CA ASN A 112 -6.47 0.79 -10.83
C ASN A 112 -6.06 0.22 -9.47
N ASP A 113 -4.78 -0.02 -9.19
CA ASP A 113 -4.35 -0.78 -8.01
C ASP A 113 -4.79 -0.14 -6.69
N THR A 114 -4.60 1.18 -6.54
CA THR A 114 -5.06 1.88 -5.33
C THR A 114 -6.58 1.98 -5.24
N ALA A 115 -7.28 2.05 -6.39
CA ALA A 115 -8.74 2.12 -6.44
C ALA A 115 -9.40 0.81 -6.01
N GLU A 116 -8.86 -0.32 -6.46
CA GLU A 116 -9.32 -1.64 -6.07
C GLU A 116 -9.21 -1.83 -4.55
N ILE A 117 -8.03 -1.57 -3.99
CA ILE A 117 -7.82 -1.69 -2.53
C ILE A 117 -8.73 -0.71 -1.78
N CYS A 118 -8.80 0.57 -2.20
CA CYS A 118 -9.62 1.59 -1.57
C CYS A 118 -11.11 1.18 -1.51
N THR A 119 -11.63 0.67 -2.62
CA THR A 119 -13.03 0.19 -2.70
C THR A 119 -13.30 -0.94 -1.72
N GLU A 120 -12.35 -1.88 -1.59
CA GLU A 120 -12.48 -3.02 -0.69
C GLU A 120 -12.43 -2.62 0.78
N ILE A 121 -11.51 -1.77 1.19
CA ILE A 121 -11.28 -1.48 2.61
C ILE A 121 -11.93 -0.18 3.11
N ASN A 122 -12.49 0.62 2.22
CA ASN A 122 -13.07 1.95 2.49
C ASN A 122 -12.12 2.87 3.29
N ARG A 123 -10.87 2.96 2.83
CA ARG A 123 -9.84 3.86 3.36
C ARG A 123 -9.16 4.60 2.22
N ILE A 124 -8.57 5.74 2.50
CA ILE A 124 -7.61 6.33 1.57
C ILE A 124 -6.48 5.34 1.36
N VAL A 125 -6.15 5.06 0.08
CA VAL A 125 -5.00 4.23 -0.27
C VAL A 125 -4.03 5.07 -1.06
N ILE A 126 -2.81 5.21 -0.56
CA ILE A 126 -1.72 5.95 -1.21
C ILE A 126 -0.51 5.03 -1.39
N ALA A 127 0.16 5.13 -2.54
CA ALA A 127 1.23 4.22 -2.92
C ALA A 127 2.32 4.94 -3.72
N SER A 128 3.54 4.44 -3.60
CA SER A 128 4.73 4.92 -4.31
C SER A 128 5.21 3.94 -5.37
N GLN A 129 5.61 4.44 -6.54
CA GLN A 129 6.36 3.64 -7.52
C GLN A 129 7.83 3.42 -7.11
N TYR A 130 8.30 4.07 -6.05
CA TYR A 130 9.68 4.19 -5.59
C TYR A 130 10.60 4.87 -6.60
N ARG A 131 11.71 5.41 -6.11
CA ARG A 131 12.78 5.99 -6.96
C ARG A 131 13.28 5.00 -7.99
N GLY A 132 13.71 5.50 -9.12
CA GLY A 132 14.24 4.68 -10.22
C GLY A 132 13.21 4.16 -11.21
N PHE A 133 11.91 4.35 -10.97
CA PHE A 133 10.87 3.88 -11.89
C PHE A 133 10.90 4.61 -13.25
N ASN A 134 11.18 5.90 -13.27
CA ASN A 134 11.15 6.76 -14.48
C ASN A 134 12.39 6.62 -15.38
N GLY A 135 13.02 5.44 -15.41
CA GLY A 135 14.17 5.15 -16.27
C GLY A 135 15.54 5.24 -15.59
N GLU A 136 15.58 5.69 -14.33
CA GLU A 136 16.79 5.72 -13.51
C GLU A 136 16.86 4.51 -12.58
N SER A 137 16.69 3.30 -13.15
CA SER A 137 16.63 2.04 -12.38
C SER A 137 17.82 1.82 -11.44
N SER A 138 18.95 2.49 -11.69
CA SER A 138 20.11 2.51 -10.81
C SER A 138 19.85 3.15 -9.44
N LYS A 139 18.76 3.89 -9.29
CA LYS A 139 18.32 4.46 -8.01
C LYS A 139 17.45 3.49 -7.16
N ASP A 140 17.04 2.35 -7.73
CA ASP A 140 16.32 1.31 -6.95
C ASP A 140 17.30 0.65 -5.97
N GLU A 141 17.01 0.75 -4.68
CA GLU A 141 17.88 0.21 -3.63
C GLU A 141 17.25 -0.99 -2.88
N PHE A 142 16.05 -1.41 -3.27
CA PHE A 142 15.37 -2.60 -2.72
C PHE A 142 15.32 -2.61 -1.18
N GLY A 143 14.79 -1.55 -0.58
CA GLY A 143 14.71 -1.36 0.88
C GLY A 143 15.93 -0.64 1.48
N GLY A 144 16.62 0.16 0.66
CA GLY A 144 17.64 1.12 1.09
C GLY A 144 17.03 2.51 1.31
N SER A 145 17.57 3.54 0.63
CA SER A 145 17.06 4.92 0.75
C SER A 145 15.68 5.11 0.10
N ASP A 146 15.24 4.20 -0.75
CA ASP A 146 13.89 4.14 -1.31
C ASP A 146 12.77 3.98 -0.26
N ILE A 147 13.12 3.62 0.98
CA ILE A 147 12.24 3.71 2.14
C ILE A 147 11.78 5.16 2.39
N ASN A 148 12.62 6.15 2.12
CA ASN A 148 12.27 7.55 2.32
C ASN A 148 11.14 8.00 1.40
N ASP A 149 11.02 7.39 0.21
CA ASP A 149 9.92 7.66 -0.72
C ASP A 149 8.58 7.23 -0.11
N VAL A 150 8.57 6.11 0.64
CA VAL A 150 7.38 5.62 1.34
C VAL A 150 7.07 6.45 2.58
N LEU A 151 8.06 6.76 3.41
CA LEU A 151 7.87 7.56 4.63
C LEU A 151 7.39 8.98 4.29
N LYS A 152 7.83 9.54 3.16
CA LYS A 152 7.34 10.84 2.68
C LYS A 152 5.83 10.86 2.44
N LEU A 153 5.22 9.73 2.06
CA LEU A 153 3.76 9.65 1.91
C LEU A 153 3.03 9.86 3.23
N ILE A 154 3.63 9.48 4.38
CA ILE A 154 3.06 9.78 5.71
C ILE A 154 3.03 11.29 5.93
N ASP A 155 4.16 11.99 5.66
CA ASP A 155 4.24 13.44 5.80
C ASP A 155 3.21 14.17 4.91
N LEU A 156 2.97 13.65 3.70
CA LEU A 156 1.96 14.22 2.81
C LEU A 156 0.56 14.02 3.37
N CYS A 157 0.23 12.81 3.84
CA CYS A 157 -1.10 12.50 4.40
C CYS A 157 -1.44 13.36 5.63
N GLU A 158 -0.46 13.69 6.47
CA GLU A 158 -0.68 14.59 7.62
C GLU A 158 -1.10 16.01 7.22
N ASN A 159 -0.90 16.39 5.96
CA ASN A 159 -1.28 17.69 5.43
C ASN A 159 -2.60 17.67 4.65
N PHE A 160 -3.21 16.51 4.41
CA PHE A 160 -4.48 16.42 3.71
C PHE A 160 -5.65 16.55 4.67
N ALA A 161 -6.53 17.54 4.45
CA ALA A 161 -7.72 17.75 5.28
C ALA A 161 -8.68 16.55 5.31
N PHE A 162 -8.64 15.73 4.27
CA PHE A 162 -9.47 14.53 4.12
C PHE A 162 -8.83 13.26 4.74
N ALA A 163 -7.61 13.32 5.29
CA ALA A 163 -6.90 12.16 5.82
C ALA A 163 -6.90 12.15 7.36
N ASP A 164 -7.29 11.01 7.94
CA ASP A 164 -7.12 10.66 9.34
C ASP A 164 -5.91 9.72 9.48
N THR A 165 -4.81 10.24 9.99
CA THR A 165 -3.55 9.50 10.17
C THR A 165 -3.38 8.90 11.57
N ASP A 166 -4.33 9.08 12.49
CA ASP A 166 -4.25 8.56 13.86
C ASP A 166 -4.27 7.02 13.90
N ASP A 167 -4.86 6.38 12.88
CA ASP A 167 -4.86 4.92 12.70
C ASP A 167 -4.23 4.54 11.35
N LEU A 168 -3.06 5.07 11.05
CA LEU A 168 -2.35 4.80 9.81
C LEU A 168 -1.91 3.34 9.72
N CYS A 169 -2.36 2.66 8.67
CA CYS A 169 -1.96 1.30 8.35
C CYS A 169 -0.94 1.30 7.21
N MET A 170 -0.01 0.36 7.22
CA MET A 170 0.85 0.11 6.07
C MET A 170 0.75 -1.36 5.66
N SER A 171 0.64 -1.61 4.37
CA SER A 171 0.51 -2.95 3.81
C SER A 171 1.43 -3.14 2.61
N GLY A 172 1.84 -4.38 2.35
CA GLY A 172 2.58 -4.66 1.13
C GLY A 172 2.73 -6.13 0.84
N VAL A 173 2.94 -6.42 -0.46
CA VAL A 173 3.13 -7.77 -0.98
C VAL A 173 4.59 -7.96 -1.37
N SER A 174 5.17 -9.15 -1.08
CA SER A 174 6.54 -9.50 -1.48
C SER A 174 7.55 -8.45 -1.00
N ARG A 175 8.38 -7.85 -1.89
CA ARG A 175 9.22 -6.70 -1.54
C ARG A 175 8.46 -5.62 -0.75
N GLY A 176 7.21 -5.33 -1.14
CA GLY A 176 6.40 -4.32 -0.45
C GLY A 176 6.14 -4.65 1.02
N GLY A 177 5.97 -5.93 1.35
CA GLY A 177 5.88 -6.36 2.74
C GLY A 177 7.17 -6.18 3.52
N MET A 178 8.33 -6.47 2.90
CA MET A 178 9.64 -6.13 3.46
C MET A 178 9.79 -4.62 3.70
N MET A 179 9.40 -3.78 2.72
CA MET A 179 9.39 -2.32 2.85
C MET A 179 8.50 -1.88 4.03
N THR A 180 7.33 -2.52 4.18
CA THR A 180 6.40 -2.29 5.31
C THR A 180 7.05 -2.57 6.67
N TYR A 181 7.74 -3.69 6.82
CA TYR A 181 8.48 -3.99 8.06
C TYR A 181 9.55 -2.96 8.35
N ILE A 182 10.34 -2.56 7.35
CA ILE A 182 11.40 -1.56 7.51
C ILE A 182 10.82 -0.21 7.91
N CYS A 183 9.75 0.25 7.26
CA CYS A 183 9.09 1.51 7.60
C CYS A 183 8.57 1.50 9.05
N ALA A 184 7.87 0.43 9.46
CA ALA A 184 7.32 0.32 10.81
C ALA A 184 8.41 0.30 11.90
N SER A 185 9.60 -0.22 11.59
CA SER A 185 10.74 -0.17 12.51
C SER A 185 11.34 1.22 12.69
N LYS A 186 10.96 2.19 11.86
CA LYS A 186 11.56 3.54 11.78
C LYS A 186 10.59 4.67 12.12
N ASP A 187 9.29 4.48 11.93
CA ASP A 187 8.29 5.54 12.06
C ASP A 187 7.12 5.10 12.96
N SER A 188 7.03 5.71 14.12
CA SER A 188 6.01 5.40 15.14
C SER A 188 4.60 5.88 14.80
N ARG A 189 4.44 6.67 13.72
CA ARG A 189 3.13 7.07 13.18
C ARG A 189 2.39 5.89 12.55
N ILE A 190 3.11 4.86 12.12
CA ILE A 190 2.50 3.61 11.63
C ILE A 190 1.93 2.86 12.83
N LYS A 191 0.61 2.59 12.80
CA LYS A 191 -0.12 1.98 13.93
C LYS A 191 -0.39 0.49 13.76
N ARG A 192 -0.35 -0.02 12.52
CA ARG A 192 -0.51 -1.44 12.19
C ARG A 192 0.09 -1.77 10.85
N ILE A 193 0.52 -3.00 10.67
CA ILE A 193 1.15 -3.45 9.43
C ILE A 193 0.61 -4.78 8.94
N ILE A 194 0.66 -4.95 7.60
CA ILE A 194 0.25 -6.18 6.92
C ILE A 194 1.36 -6.56 5.93
N GLY A 195 2.02 -7.68 6.17
CA GLY A 195 3.02 -8.24 5.27
C GLY A 195 2.51 -9.52 4.60
N ILE A 196 2.42 -9.50 3.26
CA ILE A 196 1.89 -10.62 2.47
C ILE A 196 3.02 -11.20 1.64
N SER A 197 3.31 -12.50 1.78
CA SER A 197 4.40 -13.20 1.08
C SER A 197 5.72 -12.44 1.13
N ALA A 198 6.01 -11.82 2.28
CA ALA A 198 7.08 -10.84 2.45
C ALA A 198 8.40 -11.49 2.86
N PRO A 199 9.54 -11.10 2.25
CA PRO A 199 10.86 -11.46 2.77
C PRO A 199 11.07 -10.91 4.18
N ALA A 200 11.45 -11.77 5.12
CA ALA A 200 11.88 -11.40 6.46
C ALA A 200 13.40 -11.55 6.65
N ASP A 201 14.06 -12.28 5.75
CA ASP A 201 15.52 -12.39 5.64
C ASP A 201 15.95 -12.27 4.17
N LEU A 202 16.53 -11.14 3.81
CA LEU A 202 16.95 -10.90 2.43
C LEU A 202 18.22 -11.67 2.05
N ALA A 203 19.06 -12.03 3.04
CA ALA A 203 20.23 -12.88 2.78
C ALA A 203 19.80 -14.31 2.43
N LEU A 204 18.74 -14.81 3.05
CA LEU A 204 18.18 -16.11 2.71
C LEU A 204 17.59 -16.09 1.28
N CYS A 205 16.84 -15.05 0.91
CA CYS A 205 16.35 -14.88 -0.48
C CYS A 205 17.47 -14.88 -1.52
N TYR A 206 18.61 -14.26 -1.19
CA TYR A 206 19.81 -14.30 -2.03
C TYR A 206 20.34 -15.72 -2.21
N ASN A 207 20.41 -16.49 -1.12
CA ASN A 207 21.00 -17.83 -1.13
C ASN A 207 20.10 -18.90 -1.78
N GLU A 208 18.78 -18.72 -1.68
CA GLU A 208 17.79 -19.68 -2.18
C GLU A 208 17.47 -19.50 -3.67
N ARG A 209 17.71 -18.28 -4.23
CA ARG A 209 17.28 -17.97 -5.59
C ARG A 209 18.39 -17.30 -6.40
N GLU A 210 18.81 -17.95 -7.48
CA GLU A 210 19.85 -17.41 -8.38
C GLU A 210 19.46 -16.09 -9.05
N ASP A 211 18.19 -15.94 -9.44
CA ASP A 211 17.67 -14.69 -10.00
C ASP A 211 17.70 -13.54 -9.01
N MET A 212 17.33 -13.82 -7.74
CA MET A 212 17.46 -12.85 -6.65
C MET A 212 18.92 -12.53 -6.33
N ALA A 213 19.81 -13.51 -6.33
CA ALA A 213 21.24 -13.26 -6.15
C ALA A 213 21.78 -12.31 -7.23
N LYS A 214 21.42 -12.51 -8.48
CA LYS A 214 21.80 -11.62 -9.59
C LYS A 214 21.25 -10.20 -9.41
N LEU A 215 19.97 -10.09 -9.07
CA LEU A 215 19.28 -8.82 -8.80
C LEU A 215 19.96 -8.06 -7.66
N LEU A 216 20.13 -8.72 -6.50
CA LEU A 216 20.65 -8.10 -5.28
C LEU A 216 22.13 -7.77 -5.39
N ASN A 217 22.95 -8.58 -6.10
CA ASN A 217 24.31 -8.20 -6.44
C ASN A 217 24.38 -6.88 -7.21
N ASN A 218 23.44 -6.66 -8.13
CA ASN A 218 23.39 -5.43 -8.92
C ASN A 218 22.93 -4.23 -8.07
N ILE A 219 21.87 -4.41 -7.26
CA ILE A 219 21.25 -3.31 -6.50
C ILE A 219 22.03 -3.01 -5.20
N ILE A 220 22.41 -4.05 -4.44
CA ILE A 220 23.10 -3.91 -3.15
C ILE A 220 24.60 -3.78 -3.32
N GLY A 221 25.14 -4.28 -4.46
CA GLY A 221 26.55 -4.18 -4.83
C GLY A 221 27.39 -5.41 -4.47
N GLY A 222 26.78 -6.53 -4.04
CA GLY A 222 27.45 -7.80 -3.75
C GLY A 222 26.67 -8.72 -2.83
N SER A 223 27.29 -9.85 -2.49
CA SER A 223 26.70 -10.92 -1.67
C SER A 223 26.50 -10.52 -0.20
N PRO A 224 25.67 -11.28 0.54
CA PRO A 224 25.53 -11.12 2.01
C PRO A 224 26.84 -11.23 2.77
N ASP A 225 27.77 -12.08 2.33
CA ASP A 225 29.09 -12.23 2.96
C ASP A 225 29.97 -10.98 2.74
N ALA A 226 29.86 -10.36 1.56
CA ALA A 226 30.62 -9.13 1.25
C ALA A 226 30.04 -7.89 1.93
N PHE A 227 28.71 -7.81 2.06
CA PHE A 227 27.99 -6.65 2.60
C PHE A 227 26.94 -7.04 3.67
N PRO A 228 27.30 -7.74 4.75
CA PRO A 228 26.35 -8.28 5.71
C PRO A 228 25.41 -7.23 6.31
N ASP A 229 25.90 -6.03 6.59
CA ASP A 229 25.09 -4.97 7.20
C ASP A 229 24.02 -4.40 6.25
N ARG A 230 24.27 -4.47 4.94
CA ARG A 230 23.28 -4.02 3.94
C ARG A 230 22.10 -5.00 3.88
N TYR A 231 22.36 -6.29 4.03
CA TYR A 231 21.32 -7.32 4.11
C TYR A 231 20.59 -7.31 5.45
N LYS A 232 21.33 -7.22 6.56
CA LYS A 232 20.73 -7.14 7.92
C LYS A 232 19.75 -5.98 8.05
N LYS A 233 20.07 -4.81 7.50
CA LYS A 233 19.16 -3.63 7.52
C LYS A 233 17.84 -3.88 6.80
N ARG A 234 17.78 -4.86 5.90
CA ARG A 234 16.61 -5.23 5.10
C ARG A 234 15.90 -6.49 5.59
N SER A 235 16.44 -7.14 6.63
CA SER A 235 15.98 -8.42 7.15
C SER A 235 15.31 -8.23 8.51
N ALA A 236 13.98 -8.28 8.55
CA ALA A 236 13.18 -8.08 9.77
C ALA A 236 13.57 -9.05 10.89
N LEU A 237 14.00 -10.26 10.56
CA LEU A 237 14.51 -11.24 11.52
C LEU A 237 15.76 -10.77 12.26
N CYS A 238 16.52 -9.80 11.74
CA CYS A 238 17.69 -9.24 12.43
C CYS A 238 17.35 -8.18 13.49
N TRP A 239 16.10 -7.71 13.53
CA TRP A 239 15.63 -6.62 14.40
C TRP A 239 14.11 -6.73 14.65
N SER A 240 13.62 -7.97 14.80
CA SER A 240 12.21 -8.30 15.03
C SER A 240 11.62 -7.62 16.27
N GLU A 241 12.44 -7.33 17.27
CA GLU A 241 12.07 -6.59 18.48
C GLU A 241 11.56 -5.17 18.22
N LYS A 242 11.86 -4.60 17.03
CA LYS A 242 11.37 -3.27 16.64
C LYS A 242 9.96 -3.28 16.05
N LEU A 243 9.44 -4.45 15.71
CA LEU A 243 8.07 -4.61 15.22
C LEU A 243 7.12 -4.71 16.41
N THR A 244 6.75 -3.57 16.97
CA THR A 244 5.94 -3.47 18.19
C THR A 244 4.47 -3.16 17.94
N VAL A 245 4.09 -2.86 16.69
CA VAL A 245 2.71 -2.58 16.30
C VAL A 245 1.96 -3.87 15.93
N PRO A 246 0.62 -3.90 16.00
CA PRO A 246 -0.18 -5.02 15.50
C PRO A 246 0.23 -5.41 14.09
N THR A 247 0.66 -6.66 13.92
CA THR A 247 1.20 -7.18 12.66
C THR A 247 0.37 -8.35 12.17
N LEU A 248 -0.11 -8.27 10.93
CA LEU A 248 -0.68 -9.39 10.18
C LEU A 248 0.36 -9.90 9.19
N ILE A 249 0.72 -11.16 9.31
CA ILE A 249 1.58 -11.86 8.35
C ILE A 249 0.71 -12.89 7.61
N ILE A 250 0.74 -12.86 6.28
CA ILE A 250 0.05 -13.81 5.41
C ILE A 250 1.08 -14.49 4.52
N HIS A 251 1.10 -15.82 4.47
CA HIS A 251 2.06 -16.55 3.65
C HIS A 251 1.60 -17.96 3.30
N SER A 252 1.88 -18.39 2.06
CA SER A 252 1.61 -19.76 1.59
C SER A 252 2.79 -20.68 1.88
N ARG A 253 2.50 -21.90 2.36
CA ARG A 253 3.53 -22.90 2.76
C ARG A 253 4.39 -23.38 1.61
N GLN A 254 3.86 -23.33 0.39
CA GLN A 254 4.53 -23.80 -0.82
C GLN A 254 4.98 -22.64 -1.72
N ASP A 255 5.01 -21.39 -1.19
CA ASP A 255 5.53 -20.23 -1.91
C ASP A 255 6.96 -20.49 -2.40
N LYS A 256 7.17 -20.34 -3.71
CA LYS A 256 8.44 -20.61 -4.39
C LYS A 256 9.30 -19.34 -4.58
N GLN A 257 8.73 -18.18 -4.28
CA GLN A 257 9.43 -16.91 -4.42
C GLN A 257 10.06 -16.44 -3.11
N VAL A 258 9.35 -16.65 -1.99
CA VAL A 258 9.85 -16.35 -0.65
C VAL A 258 9.54 -17.55 0.25
N SER A 259 10.56 -18.18 0.81
CA SER A 259 10.39 -19.37 1.63
C SER A 259 9.53 -19.10 2.86
N PHE A 260 8.53 -19.97 3.08
CA PHE A 260 7.57 -19.91 4.19
C PHE A 260 8.24 -19.81 5.56
N GLY A 261 9.38 -20.50 5.75
CA GLY A 261 10.11 -20.52 7.01
C GLY A 261 10.51 -19.13 7.52
N GLN A 262 10.71 -18.15 6.63
CA GLN A 262 11.00 -16.76 7.01
C GLN A 262 9.80 -16.11 7.70
N ALA A 263 8.60 -16.31 7.16
CA ALA A 263 7.37 -15.76 7.73
C ALA A 263 7.00 -16.44 9.05
N GLU A 264 7.15 -17.77 9.12
CA GLU A 264 6.91 -18.54 10.35
C GLU A 264 7.86 -18.15 11.47
N GLN A 265 9.16 -17.98 11.16
CA GLN A 265 10.14 -17.52 12.13
C GLN A 265 9.84 -16.09 12.60
N LEU A 266 9.56 -15.16 11.68
CA LEU A 266 9.23 -13.78 12.06
C LEU A 266 7.97 -13.73 12.92
N ALA A 267 6.91 -14.46 12.56
CA ALA A 267 5.69 -14.53 13.35
C ALA A 267 5.96 -14.99 14.79
N LYS A 268 6.80 -16.03 14.96
CA LYS A 268 7.21 -16.54 16.28
C LYS A 268 8.03 -15.51 17.07
N GLU A 269 8.97 -14.82 16.44
CA GLU A 269 9.83 -13.85 17.12
C GLU A 269 9.03 -12.62 17.60
N ILE A 270 8.05 -12.15 16.83
CA ILE A 270 7.23 -11.00 17.21
C ILE A 270 6.01 -11.36 18.08
N GLU A 271 5.76 -12.63 18.36
CA GLU A 271 4.60 -13.09 19.13
C GLU A 271 4.45 -12.35 20.46
N ASN A 272 5.55 -12.08 21.14
CA ASN A 272 5.58 -11.41 22.43
C ASN A 272 5.68 -9.87 22.32
N ASN A 273 5.87 -9.31 21.13
CA ASN A 273 6.03 -7.86 20.97
C ASN A 273 4.67 -7.14 21.05
N ASN A 274 3.61 -7.80 20.59
CA ASN A 274 2.26 -7.29 20.61
C ASN A 274 1.24 -8.44 20.61
N SER A 275 0.29 -8.42 21.52
CA SER A 275 -0.75 -9.46 21.65
C SER A 275 -1.72 -9.52 20.46
N ASN A 276 -1.73 -8.50 19.63
CA ASN A 276 -2.60 -8.39 18.45
C ASN A 276 -1.91 -8.85 17.15
N ASN A 277 -0.78 -9.55 17.24
CA ASN A 277 -0.15 -10.17 16.07
C ASN A 277 -0.96 -11.37 15.59
N LEU A 278 -1.03 -11.54 14.27
CA LEU A 278 -1.70 -12.67 13.63
C LEU A 278 -0.86 -13.22 12.49
N PHE A 279 -0.65 -14.52 12.49
CA PHE A 279 -0.06 -15.25 11.38
C PHE A 279 -1.11 -16.12 10.69
N LYS A 280 -1.36 -15.86 9.40
CA LYS A 280 -2.23 -16.65 8.54
C LYS A 280 -1.40 -17.41 7.53
N ALA A 281 -1.44 -18.73 7.59
CA ALA A 281 -0.73 -19.63 6.67
C ALA A 281 -1.73 -20.37 5.79
N TYR A 282 -1.38 -20.59 4.51
CA TYR A 282 -2.15 -21.34 3.53
C TYR A 282 -1.38 -22.55 3.03
N ASP A 283 -2.10 -23.63 2.67
CA ASP A 283 -1.51 -24.88 2.19
C ASP A 283 -1.47 -24.96 0.64
N ASP A 284 -0.99 -23.87 0.02
CA ASP A 284 -0.86 -23.72 -1.44
C ASP A 284 0.46 -23.03 -1.81
N ASP A 285 0.63 -22.66 -3.10
CA ASP A 285 1.84 -22.02 -3.65
C ASP A 285 1.63 -20.57 -4.13
N ILE A 286 0.53 -19.93 -3.70
CA ILE A 286 0.23 -18.56 -4.11
C ILE A 286 1.23 -17.59 -3.47
N HIS A 287 1.92 -16.81 -4.32
CA HIS A 287 2.75 -15.68 -3.91
C HIS A 287 1.96 -14.38 -4.02
N GLY A 288 1.22 -14.02 -2.97
CA GLY A 288 0.34 -12.84 -2.99
C GLY A 288 -0.85 -12.97 -2.06
N ILE A 289 -1.91 -12.25 -2.39
CA ILE A 289 -3.14 -12.19 -1.62
C ILE A 289 -4.12 -13.29 -2.05
N HIS A 290 -4.86 -13.86 -1.10
CA HIS A 290 -5.98 -14.76 -1.33
C HIS A 290 -7.30 -13.98 -1.22
N GLU A 291 -8.34 -14.44 -1.89
CA GLU A 291 -9.66 -13.79 -1.84
C GLU A 291 -10.19 -13.65 -0.40
N GLU A 292 -9.97 -14.66 0.43
CA GLU A 292 -10.39 -14.66 1.83
C GLU A 292 -9.60 -13.70 2.74
N ASP A 293 -8.39 -13.26 2.33
CA ASP A 293 -7.58 -12.31 3.09
C ASP A 293 -8.25 -10.96 3.22
N ILE A 294 -9.05 -10.55 2.22
CA ILE A 294 -9.80 -9.30 2.24
C ILE A 294 -10.67 -9.22 3.50
N GLY A 295 -11.37 -10.30 3.83
CA GLY A 295 -12.19 -10.38 5.05
C GLY A 295 -11.37 -10.26 6.35
N ILE A 296 -10.21 -10.91 6.40
CA ILE A 296 -9.29 -10.85 7.53
C ILE A 296 -8.74 -9.42 7.69
N ILE A 297 -8.29 -8.82 6.59
CA ILE A 297 -7.75 -7.46 6.54
C ILE A 297 -8.81 -6.46 7.02
N LYS A 298 -10.04 -6.50 6.47
CA LYS A 298 -11.15 -5.64 6.88
C LYS A 298 -11.46 -5.78 8.38
N SER A 299 -11.51 -7.00 8.89
CA SER A 299 -11.75 -7.24 10.32
C SER A 299 -10.68 -6.58 11.19
N ARG A 300 -9.41 -6.70 10.82
CA ARG A 300 -8.31 -6.10 11.57
C ARG A 300 -8.21 -4.59 11.45
N LEU A 301 -8.59 -4.03 10.32
CA LEU A 301 -8.62 -2.58 10.11
C LEU A 301 -9.75 -1.88 10.86
N ASN A 302 -10.87 -2.56 11.10
CA ASN A 302 -12.05 -1.99 11.73
C ASN A 302 -12.14 -2.23 13.26
N ASP A 303 -11.31 -3.12 13.79
CA ASP A 303 -11.25 -3.42 15.21
C ASP A 303 -9.87 -3.05 15.78
N PRO A 304 -9.76 -1.92 16.53
CA PRO A 304 -8.48 -1.51 17.12
C PRO A 304 -7.92 -2.50 18.15
N SER A 305 -8.72 -3.44 18.63
CA SER A 305 -8.30 -4.47 19.59
C SER A 305 -7.68 -5.70 18.92
N LYS A 306 -7.63 -5.72 17.58
CA LYS A 306 -7.08 -6.84 16.79
C LYS A 306 -5.81 -6.50 16.05
#